data_0de2010cdddc0f6777a1a3bedce4c6d2
#
_entry.id   0de2010cdddc0f6777a1a3bedce4c6d2
#
_cell.length_a   1.000
_cell.length_b   1.000
_cell.length_c   1.000
_cell.angle_alpha   90.00
_cell.angle_beta   90.00
_cell.angle_gamma   90.00
#
_symmetry.space_group_name_H-M   'P 1'
#
loop_
_entity.id
_entity.type
_entity.pdbx_description
1 polymer ?
#
loop_
_entity_poly.entity_id
_entity_poly.type
_entity_poly.pdbx_seq_one_letter_code
_entity_poly.pdbx_strand_id
1 'polypeptide(L)'
;LTTLSVTTKPAHLRGLEKYISEAHQQPCYSLINDWMHSGNDNALYEIARAVEAQHHLEARFDNLEPEDLMNSECFPCINECILRRYMSEISDNIIKTNDMLAAVEKRRTMKWYKRVRYYYDGLLQVAQMQQFYQANISGFHIAEYTKLWKEYIENYCKMDHFYRQFHTAFGRSLKESSTVLEDLYKNVADYVERLYKNWYLAALGKQWAALVRDELAKAPALPGIPQQTDFYKNYVKPIESSGSRVYVIISD
;
A
#
# COMPACT_ATOMS: atom_id res chain seq x y z
N LEU A 1 8.85 -1.62 -29.25
CA LEU A 1 9.53 -2.66 -30.06
C LEU A 1 10.50 -2.06 -31.07
N THR A 2 10.11 -1.00 -31.79
CA THR A 2 11.00 -0.30 -32.72
C THR A 2 12.18 0.39 -32.03
N THR A 3 12.10 0.60 -30.72
CA THR A 3 13.18 1.20 -29.93
C THR A 3 14.19 0.18 -29.39
N LEU A 4 13.94 -1.12 -29.56
CA LEU A 4 14.87 -2.16 -29.15
C LEU A 4 16.06 -2.24 -30.09
N SER A 5 17.25 -2.39 -29.53
CA SER A 5 18.43 -2.75 -30.30
C SER A 5 18.25 -4.15 -30.92
N VAL A 6 18.64 -4.32 -32.15
CA VAL A 6 18.61 -5.64 -32.86
C VAL A 6 19.44 -6.67 -32.13
N THR A 7 20.42 -6.25 -31.33
CA THR A 7 21.32 -7.13 -30.59
C THR A 7 20.72 -7.65 -29.27
N THR A 8 19.68 -6.97 -28.75
CA THR A 8 19.05 -7.36 -27.48
C THR A 8 17.59 -7.72 -27.72
N LYS A 9 17.30 -9.00 -27.95
CA LYS A 9 15.94 -9.51 -28.12
C LYS A 9 15.46 -10.16 -26.80
N PRO A 10 14.68 -9.44 -25.99
CA PRO A 10 14.12 -10.02 -24.78
C PRO A 10 13.27 -11.24 -25.11
N ALA A 11 13.46 -12.34 -24.39
CA ALA A 11 12.77 -13.60 -24.67
C ALA A 11 11.24 -13.48 -24.67
N HIS A 12 10.70 -12.61 -23.82
CA HIS A 12 9.26 -12.34 -23.73
C HIS A 12 8.67 -11.59 -24.92
N LEU A 13 9.51 -10.97 -25.78
CA LEU A 13 9.09 -10.32 -27.01
C LEU A 13 9.35 -11.17 -28.28
N ARG A 14 9.70 -12.44 -28.12
CA ARG A 14 9.89 -13.37 -29.24
C ARG A 14 8.65 -13.43 -30.13
N GLY A 15 8.85 -13.40 -31.44
CA GLY A 15 7.78 -13.37 -32.45
C GLY A 15 7.26 -11.99 -32.80
N LEU A 16 7.78 -10.94 -32.15
CA LEU A 16 7.47 -9.53 -32.46
C LEU A 16 8.61 -8.81 -33.21
N GLU A 17 9.65 -9.55 -33.62
CA GLU A 17 10.86 -9.03 -34.26
C GLU A 17 10.55 -8.27 -35.58
N LYS A 18 9.48 -8.65 -36.28
CA LYS A 18 9.04 -7.97 -37.52
C LYS A 18 8.70 -6.48 -37.33
N TYR A 19 8.47 -6.06 -36.09
CA TYR A 19 8.19 -4.65 -35.75
C TYR A 19 9.46 -3.86 -35.41
N ILE A 20 10.62 -4.50 -35.33
CA ILE A 20 11.89 -3.83 -35.07
C ILE A 20 12.37 -3.18 -36.36
N SER A 21 12.67 -1.87 -36.32
CA SER A 21 13.18 -1.14 -37.43
C SER A 21 14.24 -0.13 -36.96
N GLU A 22 15.49 -0.40 -37.31
CA GLU A 22 16.61 0.51 -36.95
C GLU A 22 16.47 1.89 -37.55
N ALA A 23 15.99 1.98 -38.81
CA ALA A 23 15.82 3.25 -39.53
C ALA A 23 14.75 4.16 -38.86
N HIS A 24 13.76 3.57 -38.15
CA HIS A 24 12.67 4.32 -37.55
C HIS A 24 12.73 4.36 -36.03
N GLN A 25 13.77 3.81 -35.41
CA GLN A 25 13.90 3.69 -33.97
C GLN A 25 13.77 5.06 -33.27
N GLN A 26 14.58 6.04 -33.68
CA GLN A 26 14.59 7.34 -33.02
C GLN A 26 13.29 8.15 -33.23
N PRO A 27 12.74 8.27 -34.46
CA PRO A 27 11.45 8.92 -34.65
C PRO A 27 10.30 8.26 -33.87
N CYS A 28 10.23 6.94 -33.82
CA CYS A 28 9.20 6.21 -33.05
C CYS A 28 9.35 6.47 -31.55
N TYR A 29 10.58 6.45 -31.03
CA TYR A 29 10.84 6.75 -29.63
C TYR A 29 10.38 8.17 -29.28
N SER A 30 10.79 9.16 -30.08
CA SER A 30 10.39 10.55 -29.84
C SER A 30 8.88 10.72 -29.86
N LEU A 31 8.21 10.15 -30.87
CA LEU A 31 6.74 10.22 -30.98
C LEU A 31 6.03 9.64 -29.75
N ILE A 32 6.41 8.45 -29.32
CA ILE A 32 5.80 7.81 -28.14
C ILE A 32 6.12 8.59 -26.87
N ASN A 33 7.36 9.04 -26.71
CA ASN A 33 7.76 9.83 -25.56
C ASN A 33 6.97 11.14 -25.47
N ASP A 34 6.84 11.87 -26.59
CA ASP A 34 6.08 13.11 -26.64
C ASP A 34 4.60 12.87 -26.35
N TRP A 35 4.04 11.78 -26.88
CA TRP A 35 2.65 11.42 -26.62
C TRP A 35 2.42 11.01 -25.16
N MET A 36 3.34 10.24 -24.58
CA MET A 36 3.28 9.88 -23.15
C MET A 36 3.32 11.10 -22.23
N HIS A 37 3.97 12.17 -22.63
CA HIS A 37 4.02 13.44 -21.88
C HIS A 37 2.93 14.44 -22.29
N SER A 38 2.14 14.13 -23.33
CA SER A 38 0.99 14.95 -23.72
C SER A 38 -0.18 14.81 -22.72
N GLY A 39 -1.09 15.78 -22.72
CA GLY A 39 -2.31 15.73 -21.92
C GLY A 39 -3.41 14.78 -22.44
N ASN A 40 -3.17 14.09 -23.57
CA ASN A 40 -4.17 13.20 -24.19
C ASN A 40 -4.03 11.76 -23.73
N ASP A 41 -4.23 11.54 -22.42
CA ASP A 41 -4.05 10.24 -21.77
C ASP A 41 -5.06 9.17 -22.22
N ASN A 42 -6.29 9.56 -22.57
CA ASN A 42 -7.32 8.59 -22.94
C ASN A 42 -7.05 7.93 -24.29
N ALA A 43 -6.69 8.72 -25.33
CA ALA A 43 -6.38 8.15 -26.63
C ALA A 43 -5.16 7.23 -26.59
N LEU A 44 -4.12 7.63 -25.85
CA LEU A 44 -2.94 6.79 -25.66
C LEU A 44 -3.28 5.51 -24.92
N TYR A 45 -4.12 5.59 -23.88
CA TYR A 45 -4.58 4.43 -23.13
C TYR A 45 -5.31 3.42 -24.01
N GLU A 46 -6.29 3.88 -24.82
CA GLU A 46 -7.07 3.01 -25.71
C GLU A 46 -6.17 2.31 -26.74
N ILE A 47 -5.22 3.01 -27.32
CA ILE A 47 -4.26 2.43 -28.27
C ILE A 47 -3.34 1.44 -27.55
N ALA A 48 -2.82 1.77 -26.38
CA ALA A 48 -1.98 0.87 -25.60
C ALA A 48 -2.73 -0.43 -25.26
N ARG A 49 -3.98 -0.34 -24.81
CA ARG A 49 -4.84 -1.52 -24.52
C ARG A 49 -5.13 -2.35 -25.77
N ALA A 50 -5.37 -1.72 -26.92
CA ALA A 50 -5.57 -2.43 -28.18
C ALA A 50 -4.31 -3.21 -28.60
N VAL A 51 -3.12 -2.62 -28.45
CA VAL A 51 -1.84 -3.27 -28.73
C VAL A 51 -1.58 -4.42 -27.75
N GLU A 52 -1.86 -4.22 -26.45
CA GLU A 52 -1.77 -5.28 -25.44
C GLU A 52 -2.61 -6.50 -25.82
N ALA A 53 -3.87 -6.27 -26.17
CA ALA A 53 -4.79 -7.33 -26.56
C ALA A 53 -4.32 -8.03 -27.85
N GLN A 54 -3.95 -7.28 -28.88
CA GLN A 54 -3.51 -7.83 -30.16
C GLN A 54 -2.27 -8.73 -30.04
N HIS A 55 -1.36 -8.40 -29.13
CA HIS A 55 -0.07 -9.09 -28.98
C HIS A 55 0.03 -9.95 -27.72
N HIS A 56 -1.07 -10.06 -26.98
CA HIS A 56 -1.14 -10.83 -25.71
C HIS A 56 -0.02 -10.44 -24.74
N LEU A 57 0.24 -9.11 -24.59
CA LEU A 57 1.37 -8.60 -23.83
C LEU A 57 1.24 -8.92 -22.34
N GLU A 58 0.03 -8.89 -21.80
CA GLU A 58 -0.23 -9.24 -20.40
C GLU A 58 0.31 -10.63 -20.07
N ALA A 59 -0.08 -11.64 -20.83
CA ALA A 59 0.38 -13.01 -20.62
C ALA A 59 1.90 -13.19 -20.81
N ARG A 60 2.53 -12.31 -21.59
CA ARG A 60 3.99 -12.31 -21.77
C ARG A 60 4.71 -11.68 -20.57
N PHE A 61 4.14 -10.64 -20.00
CA PHE A 61 4.72 -9.93 -18.85
C PHE A 61 4.45 -10.61 -17.52
N ASP A 62 3.35 -11.36 -17.40
CA ASP A 62 3.02 -12.15 -16.20
C ASP A 62 4.08 -13.18 -15.81
N ASN A 63 4.89 -13.63 -16.79
CA ASN A 63 5.99 -14.57 -16.56
C ASN A 63 7.30 -13.87 -16.12
N LEU A 64 7.30 -12.55 -16.00
CA LEU A 64 8.47 -11.77 -15.59
C LEU A 64 8.39 -11.45 -14.11
N GLU A 65 9.55 -11.30 -13.49
CA GLU A 65 9.61 -10.78 -12.13
C GLU A 65 9.30 -9.27 -12.13
N PRO A 66 8.72 -8.72 -11.05
CA PRO A 66 8.41 -7.29 -10.95
C PRO A 66 9.60 -6.38 -11.28
N GLU A 67 10.81 -6.78 -10.89
CA GLU A 67 12.06 -6.02 -11.11
C GLU A 67 12.34 -5.79 -12.60
N ASP A 68 12.03 -6.77 -13.45
CA ASP A 68 12.22 -6.69 -14.90
C ASP A 68 11.26 -5.67 -15.55
N LEU A 69 10.11 -5.45 -14.93
CA LEU A 69 9.05 -4.55 -15.40
C LEU A 69 9.15 -3.13 -14.81
N MET A 70 9.94 -2.96 -13.76
CA MET A 70 9.91 -1.78 -12.89
C MET A 70 10.19 -0.46 -13.63
N ASN A 71 11.02 -0.50 -14.67
CA ASN A 71 11.41 0.67 -15.46
C ASN A 71 10.56 0.87 -16.73
N SER A 72 9.61 -0.02 -17.00
CA SER A 72 8.75 0.04 -18.19
C SER A 72 7.44 0.74 -17.89
N GLU A 73 7.00 1.67 -18.77
CA GLU A 73 5.77 2.42 -18.58
C GLU A 73 4.92 2.54 -19.85
N CYS A 74 5.32 1.89 -20.97
CA CYS A 74 4.60 2.01 -22.24
C CYS A 74 3.16 1.47 -22.17
N PHE A 75 2.93 0.43 -21.39
CA PHE A 75 1.68 -0.31 -21.36
C PHE A 75 1.03 -0.32 -19.97
N PRO A 76 -0.29 -0.08 -19.87
CA PRO A 76 -1.04 -0.18 -18.62
C PRO A 76 -0.91 -1.55 -17.92
N CYS A 77 -0.93 -2.66 -18.68
CA CYS A 77 -0.85 -4.03 -18.15
C CYS A 77 0.43 -4.31 -17.33
N ILE A 78 1.48 -3.52 -17.51
CA ILE A 78 2.71 -3.65 -16.72
C ILE A 78 2.43 -3.46 -15.23
N ASN A 79 1.65 -2.44 -14.87
CA ASN A 79 1.24 -2.24 -13.49
C ASN A 79 0.36 -3.39 -12.99
N GLU A 80 -0.55 -3.89 -13.83
CA GLU A 80 -1.43 -4.99 -13.48
C GLU A 80 -0.63 -6.27 -13.20
N CYS A 81 0.38 -6.59 -14.03
CA CYS A 81 1.27 -7.74 -13.80
C CYS A 81 2.09 -7.61 -12.51
N ILE A 82 2.69 -6.44 -12.26
CA ILE A 82 3.44 -6.18 -11.01
C ILE A 82 2.53 -6.35 -9.78
N LEU A 83 1.35 -5.74 -9.80
CA LEU A 83 0.39 -5.80 -8.70
C LEU A 83 -0.12 -7.23 -8.48
N ARG A 84 -0.46 -7.95 -9.56
CA ARG A 84 -0.90 -9.35 -9.50
C ARG A 84 0.16 -10.23 -8.85
N ARG A 85 1.42 -10.05 -9.21
CA ARG A 85 2.52 -10.83 -8.63
C ARG A 85 2.61 -10.61 -7.12
N TYR A 86 2.69 -9.36 -6.65
CA TYR A 86 2.77 -9.07 -5.22
C TYR A 86 1.52 -9.53 -4.46
N MET A 87 0.32 -9.33 -5.00
CA MET A 87 -0.92 -9.76 -4.35
C MET A 87 -1.02 -11.28 -4.25
N SER A 88 -0.58 -12.01 -5.28
CA SER A 88 -0.50 -13.47 -5.26
C SER A 88 0.50 -13.95 -4.20
N GLU A 89 1.69 -13.38 -4.17
CA GLU A 89 2.70 -13.70 -3.15
C GLU A 89 2.20 -13.44 -1.72
N ILE A 90 1.50 -12.31 -1.48
CA ILE A 90 0.87 -12.04 -0.18
C ILE A 90 -0.17 -13.11 0.17
N SER A 91 -0.97 -13.55 -0.81
CA SER A 91 -1.96 -14.62 -0.60
C SER A 91 -1.30 -15.94 -0.19
N ASP A 92 -0.09 -16.19 -0.68
CA ASP A 92 0.75 -17.34 -0.34
C ASP A 92 1.60 -17.11 0.93
N ASN A 93 1.37 -16.01 1.66
CA ASN A 93 2.13 -15.56 2.82
C ASN A 93 3.63 -15.28 2.54
N ILE A 94 3.95 -14.94 1.30
CA ILE A 94 5.29 -14.49 0.88
C ILE A 94 5.27 -12.96 0.81
N ILE A 95 5.89 -12.31 1.80
CA ILE A 95 5.85 -10.84 1.89
C ILE A 95 7.24 -10.25 1.63
N LYS A 96 7.47 -9.84 0.40
CA LYS A 96 8.69 -9.16 -0.04
C LYS A 96 8.63 -7.67 0.29
N THR A 97 8.73 -7.33 1.56
CA THR A 97 8.46 -5.97 2.08
C THR A 97 9.27 -4.89 1.40
N ASN A 98 10.58 -5.07 1.27
CA ASN A 98 11.47 -4.07 0.68
C ASN A 98 11.21 -3.89 -0.82
N ASP A 99 10.94 -4.98 -1.53
CA ASP A 99 10.66 -4.96 -2.97
C ASP A 99 9.33 -4.25 -3.23
N MET A 100 8.31 -4.52 -2.41
CA MET A 100 7.02 -3.81 -2.48
C MET A 100 7.18 -2.31 -2.24
N LEU A 101 7.97 -1.89 -1.23
CA LEU A 101 8.22 -0.48 -0.95
C LEU A 101 8.94 0.20 -2.12
N ALA A 102 9.98 -0.44 -2.66
CA ALA A 102 10.71 0.05 -3.82
C ALA A 102 9.80 0.15 -5.07
N ALA A 103 8.93 -0.84 -5.27
CA ALA A 103 7.96 -0.85 -6.37
C ALA A 103 6.98 0.32 -6.26
N VAL A 104 6.39 0.54 -5.09
CA VAL A 104 5.46 1.67 -4.87
C VAL A 104 6.14 3.00 -5.15
N GLU A 105 7.34 3.21 -4.62
CA GLU A 105 8.10 4.45 -4.82
C GLU A 105 8.42 4.68 -6.29
N LYS A 106 8.95 3.66 -6.96
CA LYS A 106 9.34 3.75 -8.37
C LYS A 106 8.14 3.95 -9.29
N ARG A 107 7.06 3.18 -9.10
CA ARG A 107 5.88 3.22 -9.97
C ARG A 107 5.06 4.51 -9.80
N ARG A 108 5.14 5.17 -8.65
CA ARG A 108 4.41 6.42 -8.37
C ARG A 108 4.64 7.52 -9.42
N THR A 109 5.80 7.55 -10.06
CA THR A 109 6.16 8.52 -11.08
C THR A 109 5.83 8.08 -12.51
N MET A 110 5.34 6.85 -12.71
CA MET A 110 5.09 6.27 -14.02
C MET A 110 3.71 6.65 -14.58
N LYS A 111 3.58 6.67 -15.90
CA LYS A 111 2.43 7.17 -16.65
C LYS A 111 1.09 6.65 -16.17
N TRP A 112 0.97 5.35 -15.98
CA TRP A 112 -0.32 4.70 -15.68
C TRP A 112 -0.60 4.48 -14.19
N TYR A 113 0.28 4.93 -13.30
CA TYR A 113 0.15 4.77 -11.86
C TYR A 113 -1.22 5.24 -11.33
N LYS A 114 -1.69 6.41 -11.77
CA LYS A 114 -2.95 7.00 -11.28
C LYS A 114 -4.16 6.08 -11.45
N ARG A 115 -4.16 5.20 -12.48
CA ARG A 115 -5.27 4.27 -12.75
C ARG A 115 -5.33 3.08 -11.80
N VAL A 116 -4.23 2.78 -11.14
CA VAL A 116 -4.09 1.64 -10.23
C VAL A 116 -3.54 2.05 -8.85
N ARG A 117 -3.50 3.35 -8.56
CA ARG A 117 -2.87 3.92 -7.37
C ARG A 117 -3.36 3.30 -6.06
N TYR A 118 -4.64 3.02 -5.96
CA TYR A 118 -5.20 2.49 -4.71
C TYR A 118 -4.75 1.06 -4.39
N TYR A 119 -4.39 0.29 -5.40
CA TYR A 119 -3.75 -1.01 -5.18
C TYR A 119 -2.33 -0.83 -4.63
N TYR A 120 -1.56 0.10 -5.20
CA TYR A 120 -0.22 0.43 -4.68
C TYR A 120 -0.28 1.07 -3.28
N ASP A 121 -1.25 1.95 -3.03
CA ASP A 121 -1.46 2.53 -1.71
C ASP A 121 -1.75 1.45 -0.66
N GLY A 122 -2.54 0.44 -1.01
CA GLY A 122 -2.79 -0.70 -0.14
C GLY A 122 -1.56 -1.58 0.08
N LEU A 123 -0.79 -1.89 -0.98
CA LEU A 123 0.47 -2.64 -0.85
C LEU A 123 1.48 -1.93 0.05
N LEU A 124 1.54 -0.60 -0.03
CA LEU A 124 2.35 0.21 0.89
C LEU A 124 1.97 -0.06 2.35
N GLN A 125 0.68 -0.08 2.65
CA GLN A 125 0.22 -0.33 4.02
C GLN A 125 0.52 -1.77 4.46
N VAL A 126 0.34 -2.75 3.58
CA VAL A 126 0.72 -4.15 3.87
C VAL A 126 2.21 -4.26 4.20
N ALA A 127 3.07 -3.60 3.41
CA ALA A 127 4.50 -3.60 3.67
C ALA A 127 4.85 -2.98 5.04
N GLN A 128 4.21 -1.85 5.39
CA GLN A 128 4.39 -1.18 6.68
C GLN A 128 3.87 -2.02 7.85
N MET A 129 2.71 -2.67 7.70
CA MET A 129 2.18 -3.60 8.70
C MET A 129 3.11 -4.79 8.90
N GLN A 130 3.69 -5.31 7.83
CA GLN A 130 4.64 -6.42 7.91
C GLN A 130 5.95 -6.01 8.57
N GLN A 131 6.48 -4.82 8.31
CA GLN A 131 7.65 -4.29 9.04
C GLN A 131 7.37 -4.18 10.53
N PHE A 132 6.20 -3.66 10.88
CA PHE A 132 5.76 -3.57 12.28
C PHE A 132 5.66 -4.97 12.92
N TYR A 133 5.08 -5.94 12.21
CA TYR A 133 5.00 -7.32 12.65
C TYR A 133 6.37 -7.91 12.93
N GLN A 134 7.31 -7.79 11.99
CA GLN A 134 8.67 -8.32 12.15
C GLN A 134 9.42 -7.68 13.32
N ALA A 135 9.24 -6.37 13.53
CA ALA A 135 9.85 -5.67 14.66
C ALA A 135 9.29 -6.13 16.03
N ASN A 136 8.07 -6.68 16.06
CA ASN A 136 7.36 -7.07 17.28
C ASN A 136 6.97 -8.55 17.30
N ILE A 137 7.63 -9.39 16.49
CA ILE A 137 7.24 -10.81 16.32
C ILE A 137 7.28 -11.62 17.61
N SER A 138 8.16 -11.24 18.54
CA SER A 138 8.25 -11.87 19.87
C SER A 138 7.12 -11.46 20.82
N GLY A 139 6.30 -10.47 20.46
CA GLY A 139 5.22 -9.92 21.26
C GLY A 139 5.57 -8.60 21.96
N PHE A 140 4.62 -8.07 22.71
CA PHE A 140 4.71 -6.76 23.39
C PHE A 140 5.16 -6.95 24.85
N HIS A 141 6.46 -7.08 25.10
CA HIS A 141 7.01 -7.45 26.41
C HIS A 141 7.21 -6.23 27.33
N ILE A 142 6.14 -5.56 27.72
CA ILE A 142 6.17 -4.41 28.64
C ILE A 142 5.51 -4.81 29.96
N ALA A 143 6.23 -4.65 31.06
CA ALA A 143 5.79 -5.13 32.38
C ALA A 143 4.83 -4.17 33.13
N GLU A 144 4.70 -2.93 32.69
CA GLU A 144 3.92 -1.88 33.36
C GLU A 144 2.86 -1.31 32.40
N TYR A 145 1.61 -1.22 32.84
CA TYR A 145 0.52 -0.70 32.00
C TYR A 145 0.71 0.75 31.57
N THR A 146 1.30 1.61 32.42
CA THR A 146 1.59 3.02 32.08
C THR A 146 2.62 3.14 30.97
N LYS A 147 3.64 2.26 30.97
CA LYS A 147 4.63 2.19 29.89
C LYS A 147 4.02 1.61 28.62
N LEU A 148 3.18 0.59 28.72
CA LEU A 148 2.48 0.02 27.58
C LEU A 148 1.54 1.06 26.94
N TRP A 149 0.82 1.84 27.75
CA TRP A 149 -0.02 2.95 27.29
C TRP A 149 0.78 4.00 26.53
N LYS A 150 1.93 4.41 27.10
CA LYS A 150 2.82 5.37 26.44
C LYS A 150 3.35 4.83 25.12
N GLU A 151 3.83 3.61 25.08
CA GLU A 151 4.34 2.95 23.89
C GLU A 151 3.25 2.79 22.81
N TYR A 152 2.01 2.51 23.22
CA TYR A 152 0.88 2.48 22.31
C TYR A 152 0.69 3.84 21.63
N ILE A 153 0.65 4.93 22.37
CA ILE A 153 0.44 6.28 21.85
C ILE A 153 1.59 6.68 20.89
N GLU A 154 2.83 6.36 21.25
CA GLU A 154 4.02 6.81 20.51
C GLU A 154 4.31 5.93 19.28
N ASN A 155 4.08 4.63 19.37
CA ASN A 155 4.55 3.66 18.38
C ASN A 155 3.48 2.66 17.92
N TYR A 156 2.76 1.98 18.83
CA TYR A 156 1.93 0.85 18.44
C TYR A 156 0.66 1.27 17.69
N CYS A 157 0.12 2.46 17.95
CA CYS A 157 -1.00 3.03 17.21
C CYS A 157 -0.73 3.19 15.69
N LYS A 158 0.53 3.11 15.26
CA LYS A 158 0.88 3.08 13.82
C LYS A 158 0.25 1.89 13.11
N MET A 159 0.13 0.75 13.79
CA MET A 159 -0.53 -0.43 13.21
C MET A 159 -2.01 -0.16 12.91
N ASP A 160 -2.71 0.55 13.81
CA ASP A 160 -4.10 0.97 13.59
C ASP A 160 -4.19 1.94 12.41
N HIS A 161 -3.21 2.83 12.28
CA HIS A 161 -3.13 3.77 11.17
C HIS A 161 -2.97 3.04 9.83
N PHE A 162 -2.02 2.10 9.73
CA PHE A 162 -1.77 1.33 8.51
C PHE A 162 -3.01 0.52 8.11
N TYR A 163 -3.65 -0.14 9.08
CA TYR A 163 -4.88 -0.89 8.87
C TYR A 163 -6.00 -0.01 8.29
N ARG A 164 -6.26 1.16 8.89
CA ARG A 164 -7.28 2.10 8.38
C ARG A 164 -6.95 2.64 6.99
N GLN A 165 -5.68 2.97 6.73
CA GLN A 165 -5.25 3.43 5.41
C GLN A 165 -5.40 2.33 4.35
N PHE A 166 -5.08 1.08 4.68
CA PHE A 166 -5.34 -0.05 3.80
C PHE A 166 -6.83 -0.13 3.42
N HIS A 167 -7.73 -0.12 4.40
CA HIS A 167 -9.17 -0.20 4.13
C HIS A 167 -9.70 1.01 3.37
N THR A 168 -9.12 2.18 3.57
CA THR A 168 -9.43 3.37 2.77
C THR A 168 -9.04 3.15 1.30
N ALA A 169 -7.85 2.64 1.04
CA ALA A 169 -7.37 2.32 -0.30
C ALA A 169 -8.21 1.21 -0.94
N PHE A 170 -8.49 0.14 -0.19
CA PHE A 170 -9.35 -0.96 -0.63
C PHE A 170 -10.75 -0.49 -1.01
N GLY A 171 -11.41 0.29 -0.17
CA GLY A 171 -12.76 0.82 -0.46
C GLY A 171 -12.80 1.78 -1.65
N ARG A 172 -11.68 2.47 -1.95
CA ARG A 172 -11.56 3.31 -3.15
C ARG A 172 -11.32 2.49 -4.41
N SER A 173 -10.54 1.42 -4.34
CA SER A 173 -10.28 0.54 -5.50
C SER A 173 -11.55 -0.12 -6.01
N LEU A 174 -12.49 -0.47 -5.13
CA LEU A 174 -13.78 -1.06 -5.51
C LEU A 174 -14.69 -0.12 -6.34
N LYS A 175 -14.42 1.18 -6.33
CA LYS A 175 -15.15 2.18 -7.13
C LYS A 175 -14.50 2.41 -8.50
N GLU A 176 -13.25 2.08 -8.65
CA GLU A 176 -12.48 2.22 -9.88
C GLU A 176 -12.34 0.82 -10.50
N SER A 177 -13.38 0.35 -11.18
CA SER A 177 -13.52 -1.03 -11.67
C SER A 177 -12.31 -1.52 -12.51
N SER A 178 -11.42 -2.27 -11.87
CA SER A 178 -10.49 -3.19 -12.52
C SER A 178 -10.78 -4.59 -12.01
N THR A 179 -11.61 -5.32 -12.71
CA THR A 179 -12.06 -6.67 -12.29
C THR A 179 -10.92 -7.68 -12.15
N VAL A 180 -9.83 -7.49 -12.88
CA VAL A 180 -8.68 -8.43 -12.91
C VAL A 180 -7.93 -8.50 -11.57
N LEU A 181 -7.79 -7.39 -10.85
CA LEU A 181 -7.06 -7.31 -9.58
C LEU A 181 -7.97 -7.46 -8.35
N GLU A 182 -9.27 -7.34 -8.54
CA GLU A 182 -10.23 -7.24 -7.42
C GLU A 182 -10.21 -8.47 -6.52
N ASP A 183 -10.24 -9.67 -7.09
CA ASP A 183 -10.29 -10.90 -6.30
C ASP A 183 -8.97 -11.15 -5.56
N LEU A 184 -7.84 -10.87 -6.19
CA LEU A 184 -6.54 -10.93 -5.51
C LEU A 184 -6.45 -9.90 -4.38
N TYR A 185 -7.00 -8.71 -4.60
CA TYR A 185 -6.98 -7.69 -3.56
C TYR A 185 -7.89 -8.01 -2.37
N LYS A 186 -8.99 -8.75 -2.58
CA LYS A 186 -9.77 -9.34 -1.49
C LYS A 186 -8.94 -10.33 -0.65
N ASN A 187 -8.15 -11.18 -1.29
CA ASN A 187 -7.24 -12.09 -0.57
C ASN A 187 -6.19 -11.32 0.25
N VAL A 188 -5.69 -10.21 -0.29
CA VAL A 188 -4.81 -9.30 0.48
C VAL A 188 -5.54 -8.70 1.67
N ALA A 189 -6.81 -8.32 1.52
CA ALA A 189 -7.62 -7.81 2.63
C ALA A 189 -7.80 -8.87 3.73
N ASP A 190 -8.02 -10.13 3.38
CA ASP A 190 -8.09 -11.24 4.34
C ASP A 190 -6.76 -11.43 5.08
N TYR A 191 -5.62 -11.27 4.40
CA TYR A 191 -4.31 -11.28 5.05
C TYR A 191 -4.18 -10.15 6.07
N VAL A 192 -4.55 -8.92 5.68
CA VAL A 192 -4.51 -7.73 6.55
C VAL A 192 -5.40 -7.92 7.78
N GLU A 193 -6.61 -8.46 7.59
CA GLU A 193 -7.53 -8.77 8.69
C GLU A 193 -6.92 -9.76 9.68
N ARG A 194 -6.31 -10.85 9.19
CA ARG A 194 -5.65 -11.84 10.06
C ARG A 194 -4.48 -11.23 10.83
N LEU A 195 -3.63 -10.45 10.15
CA LEU A 195 -2.48 -9.80 10.78
C LEU A 195 -2.91 -8.81 11.86
N TYR A 196 -3.92 -8.00 11.57
CA TYR A 196 -4.41 -6.99 12.49
C TYR A 196 -5.18 -7.60 13.67
N LYS A 197 -6.21 -8.41 13.39
CA LYS A 197 -7.11 -8.92 14.44
C LYS A 197 -6.50 -10.08 15.22
N ASN A 198 -5.97 -11.08 14.50
CA ASN A 198 -5.58 -12.34 15.14
C ASN A 198 -4.19 -12.28 15.76
N TRP A 199 -3.34 -11.37 15.31
CA TRP A 199 -2.03 -11.16 15.92
C TRP A 199 -1.98 -9.87 16.73
N TYR A 200 -2.09 -8.70 16.09
CA TYR A 200 -1.84 -7.42 16.76
C TYR A 200 -2.83 -7.14 17.90
N LEU A 201 -4.12 -7.09 17.61
CA LEU A 201 -5.13 -6.83 18.66
C LEU A 201 -5.16 -7.93 19.71
N ALA A 202 -5.02 -9.20 19.31
CA ALA A 202 -5.03 -10.32 20.24
C ALA A 202 -3.83 -10.28 21.20
N ALA A 203 -2.61 -10.06 20.67
CA ALA A 203 -1.39 -10.02 21.49
C ALA A 203 -1.36 -8.79 22.41
N LEU A 204 -1.63 -7.60 21.85
CA LEU A 204 -1.65 -6.37 22.62
C LEU A 204 -2.77 -6.34 23.66
N GLY A 205 -3.98 -6.76 23.29
CA GLY A 205 -5.14 -6.83 24.17
C GLY A 205 -4.94 -7.83 25.30
N LYS A 206 -4.34 -9.00 25.03
CA LYS A 206 -4.00 -9.99 26.05
C LYS A 206 -3.03 -9.42 27.10
N GLN A 207 -1.98 -8.74 26.62
CA GLN A 207 -1.01 -8.14 27.53
C GLN A 207 -1.61 -6.99 28.32
N TRP A 208 -2.35 -6.09 27.68
CA TRP A 208 -3.06 -5.01 28.34
C TRP A 208 -3.97 -5.55 29.45
N ALA A 209 -4.86 -6.50 29.13
CA ALA A 209 -5.77 -7.10 30.08
C ALA A 209 -5.06 -7.74 31.28
N ALA A 210 -3.92 -8.39 31.06
CA ALA A 210 -3.13 -8.98 32.14
C ALA A 210 -2.54 -7.93 33.10
N LEU A 211 -2.08 -6.80 32.54
CA LEU A 211 -1.45 -5.72 33.32
C LEU A 211 -2.44 -4.88 34.13
N VAL A 212 -3.68 -4.71 33.63
CA VAL A 212 -4.65 -3.79 34.27
C VAL A 212 -5.67 -4.52 35.16
N ARG A 213 -5.74 -5.83 35.10
CA ARG A 213 -6.75 -6.67 35.82
C ARG A 213 -6.89 -6.28 37.29
N ASP A 214 -5.78 -6.29 38.03
CA ASP A 214 -5.80 -6.10 39.46
C ASP A 214 -6.06 -4.63 39.85
N GLU A 215 -5.66 -3.70 39.00
CA GLU A 215 -5.93 -2.27 39.22
C GLU A 215 -7.40 -1.94 38.96
N LEU A 216 -7.97 -2.42 37.84
CA LEU A 216 -9.39 -2.24 37.52
C LEU A 216 -10.34 -2.96 38.50
N ALA A 217 -9.88 -4.02 39.17
CA ALA A 217 -10.64 -4.66 40.25
C ALA A 217 -10.76 -3.75 41.48
N LYS A 218 -9.80 -2.83 41.70
CA LYS A 218 -9.81 -1.90 42.85
C LYS A 218 -10.56 -0.61 42.55
N ALA A 219 -10.43 -0.09 41.34
CA ALA A 219 -11.02 1.19 40.94
C ALA A 219 -11.36 1.20 39.45
N PRO A 220 -12.42 1.94 39.00
CA PRO A 220 -12.82 2.00 37.59
C PRO A 220 -11.86 2.82 36.71
N ALA A 221 -10.84 3.44 37.29
CA ALA A 221 -9.87 4.26 36.62
C ALA A 221 -8.45 3.76 36.92
N LEU A 222 -7.58 3.83 35.90
CA LEU A 222 -6.17 3.44 36.03
C LEU A 222 -5.33 4.64 36.45
N PRO A 223 -4.63 4.59 37.59
CA PRO A 223 -3.71 5.65 37.99
C PRO A 223 -2.66 5.95 36.93
N GLY A 224 -2.43 7.24 36.64
CA GLY A 224 -1.46 7.66 35.62
C GLY A 224 -1.94 7.57 34.17
N ILE A 225 -3.15 7.07 33.91
CA ILE A 225 -3.77 7.12 32.59
C ILE A 225 -4.80 8.28 32.56
N PRO A 226 -4.66 9.23 31.61
CA PRO A 226 -5.62 10.33 31.48
C PRO A 226 -7.03 9.83 31.20
N GLN A 227 -8.00 10.33 31.96
CA GLN A 227 -9.40 9.99 31.73
C GLN A 227 -10.04 11.00 30.77
N GLN A 228 -10.89 10.53 29.86
CA GLN A 228 -11.61 11.39 28.92
C GLN A 228 -12.50 12.41 29.66
N THR A 229 -13.05 12.03 30.81
CA THR A 229 -13.85 12.89 31.68
C THR A 229 -13.08 14.08 32.24
N ASP A 230 -11.76 13.99 32.33
CA ASP A 230 -10.89 15.06 32.82
C ASP A 230 -10.43 16.03 31.73
N PHE A 231 -10.81 15.78 30.47
CA PHE A 231 -10.37 16.56 29.32
C PHE A 231 -10.67 18.06 29.50
N TYR A 232 -11.92 18.40 29.83
CA TYR A 232 -12.30 19.79 30.05
C TYR A 232 -11.45 20.43 31.16
N LYS A 233 -11.36 19.76 32.29
CA LYS A 233 -10.62 20.26 33.48
C LYS A 233 -9.14 20.48 33.19
N ASN A 234 -8.53 19.53 32.46
CA ASN A 234 -7.08 19.52 32.27
C ASN A 234 -6.62 20.39 31.09
N TYR A 235 -7.42 20.47 30.01
CA TYR A 235 -7.00 21.07 28.75
C TYR A 235 -7.81 22.34 28.38
N VAL A 236 -9.10 22.37 28.66
CA VAL A 236 -9.96 23.50 28.25
C VAL A 236 -10.01 24.60 29.31
N LYS A 237 -10.33 24.23 30.54
CA LYS A 237 -10.51 25.18 31.63
C LYS A 237 -9.32 26.12 31.92
N PRO A 238 -8.05 25.65 31.86
CA PRO A 238 -6.91 26.56 32.08
C PRO A 238 -6.81 27.65 31.03
N ILE A 239 -7.13 27.32 29.77
CA ILE A 239 -7.08 28.28 28.66
C ILE A 239 -8.26 29.27 28.77
N GLU A 240 -9.46 28.78 29.05
CA GLU A 240 -10.64 29.61 29.27
C GLU A 240 -10.43 30.59 30.43
N SER A 241 -9.87 30.10 31.55
CA SER A 241 -9.57 30.92 32.72
C SER A 241 -8.54 32.02 32.47
N SER A 242 -7.73 31.93 31.43
CA SER A 242 -6.81 32.95 30.97
C SER A 242 -7.48 34.01 30.10
N GLY A 243 -8.80 33.94 29.86
CA GLY A 243 -9.57 34.84 29.01
C GLY A 243 -9.47 34.52 27.49
N SER A 244 -8.86 33.41 27.13
CA SER A 244 -8.71 33.01 25.75
C SER A 244 -9.89 32.17 25.27
N ARG A 245 -10.23 32.26 23.97
CA ARG A 245 -11.23 31.35 23.34
C ARG A 245 -10.63 29.98 23.05
N VAL A 246 -11.40 28.96 23.32
CA VAL A 246 -11.00 27.57 23.06
C VAL A 246 -11.91 26.97 21.98
N TYR A 247 -11.31 26.33 21.00
CA TYR A 247 -12.02 25.53 19.99
C TYR A 247 -11.58 24.08 20.15
N VAL A 248 -12.54 23.19 20.35
CA VAL A 248 -12.29 21.75 20.47
C VAL A 248 -12.77 21.09 19.18
N ILE A 249 -11.86 20.39 18.50
CA ILE A 249 -12.16 19.61 17.30
C ILE A 249 -12.10 18.14 17.71
N ILE A 250 -13.21 17.42 17.58
CA ILE A 250 -13.28 15.99 17.79
C ILE A 250 -13.23 15.35 16.40
N SER A 251 -12.22 14.51 16.18
CA SER A 251 -12.09 13.73 14.95
C SER A 251 -12.16 12.24 15.29
N ASP A 252 -12.98 11.52 14.54
CA ASP A 252 -13.04 10.05 14.57
C ASP A 252 -11.97 9.43 13.67
#